data_8875bc43476fb8f509ca28303cbd0f11
#
_entry.id   8875bc43476fb8f509ca28303cbd0f11
#
_cell.length_a   1.000
_cell.length_b   1.000
_cell.length_c   1.000
_cell.angle_alpha   90.00
_cell.angle_beta   90.00
_cell.angle_gamma   90.00
#
_symmetry.space_group_name_H-M   'P 1'
#
loop_
_entity.id
_entity.type
_entity.pdbx_description
1 polymer ?
#
loop_
_entity_poly.entity_id
_entity_poly.type
_entity_poly.pdbx_seq_one_letter_code
_entity_poly.pdbx_strand_id
1 'polypeptide(L)'
;MTARQQGAAQPNPPSRKRATGALVAFALLAIVAVAGLVSLGVWQVERRAWKLDLIERVNARVHAPATAAPSADQWPRLTKAADEYRRVRLTGTFLNDSETLVQAVTELGGGFWVMTPLRTVDGNVVLVNRGFVPPELSERARRGGGDPTGETTVTGLLRFSEPGNGFLRTNDPAAGRWYARDVPAIAAARGLRNVAPYFVDADAAVPLGDASKRTWPVGGLTVITFNNNHLVYAITWFALALMFAAGAVYAGREAYRRSRADDTRDTRDTQDTPGEGKAGRRAP
;
A
#
# COMPACT_ATOMS: atom_id res chain seq x y z
N MET A 1 34.77 70.69 -13.77
CA MET A 1 34.53 69.22 -13.44
C MET A 1 33.07 68.93 -13.71
N THR A 2 32.76 68.45 -14.90
CA THR A 2 31.38 68.15 -15.36
C THR A 2 31.16 66.65 -15.30
N ALA A 3 30.33 66.19 -14.33
CA ALA A 3 29.98 64.80 -14.18
C ALA A 3 28.98 64.37 -15.30
N ARG A 4 29.42 63.43 -16.14
CA ARG A 4 28.57 62.74 -17.14
C ARG A 4 27.65 61.79 -16.39
N GLN A 5 26.37 62.08 -16.33
CA GLN A 5 25.34 61.10 -15.97
C GLN A 5 25.22 60.04 -17.09
N GLN A 6 25.67 58.82 -16.77
CA GLN A 6 25.39 57.63 -17.60
C GLN A 6 23.91 57.30 -17.46
N GLY A 7 23.14 57.55 -18.50
CA GLY A 7 21.75 57.07 -18.59
C GLY A 7 21.72 55.56 -18.60
N ALA A 8 21.11 54.98 -17.57
CA ALA A 8 20.82 53.55 -17.52
C ALA A 8 19.90 53.16 -18.70
N ALA A 9 20.39 52.29 -19.55
CA ALA A 9 19.60 51.74 -20.66
C ALA A 9 18.39 50.98 -20.10
N GLN A 10 17.20 51.46 -20.36
CA GLN A 10 15.97 50.74 -20.03
C GLN A 10 15.90 49.47 -20.90
N PRO A 11 15.56 48.31 -20.32
CA PRO A 11 15.45 47.07 -21.09
C PRO A 11 14.30 47.19 -22.09
N ASN A 12 14.60 46.95 -23.37
CA ASN A 12 13.60 46.92 -24.42
C ASN A 12 12.45 45.97 -24.10
N PRO A 13 11.17 46.36 -24.24
CA PRO A 13 10.04 45.47 -24.03
C PRO A 13 10.10 44.29 -25.01
N PRO A 14 9.72 43.07 -24.55
CA PRO A 14 9.78 41.88 -25.40
C PRO A 14 8.88 42.05 -26.63
N SER A 15 9.39 41.71 -27.83
CA SER A 15 8.63 41.81 -29.07
C SER A 15 7.32 40.98 -28.97
N ARG A 16 6.21 41.49 -29.52
CA ARG A 16 4.84 40.89 -29.51
C ARG A 16 4.85 39.41 -29.84
N LYS A 17 5.68 38.94 -30.79
CA LYS A 17 5.84 37.51 -31.14
C LYS A 17 6.40 36.67 -30.00
N ARG A 18 7.30 37.21 -29.19
CA ARG A 18 7.87 36.52 -28.03
C ARG A 18 6.85 36.38 -26.89
N ALA A 19 6.04 37.40 -26.65
CA ALA A 19 4.98 37.37 -25.62
C ALA A 19 3.89 36.35 -25.97
N THR A 20 3.44 36.29 -27.22
CA THR A 20 2.46 35.30 -27.69
C THR A 20 3.03 33.86 -27.61
N GLY A 21 4.29 33.65 -28.00
CA GLY A 21 4.94 32.34 -27.90
C GLY A 21 5.05 31.84 -26.46
N ALA A 22 5.37 32.72 -25.51
CA ALA A 22 5.43 32.40 -24.09
C ALA A 22 4.06 32.01 -23.51
N LEU A 23 2.99 32.70 -23.91
CA LEU A 23 1.61 32.37 -23.50
C LEU A 23 1.15 31.01 -24.03
N VAL A 24 1.46 30.69 -25.29
CA VAL A 24 1.15 29.39 -25.89
C VAL A 24 1.92 28.27 -25.18
N ALA A 25 3.22 28.48 -24.93
CA ALA A 25 4.03 27.51 -24.19
C ALA A 25 3.50 27.26 -22.76
N PHE A 26 3.11 28.33 -22.05
CA PHE A 26 2.49 28.25 -20.73
C PHE A 26 1.17 27.49 -20.78
N ALA A 27 0.30 27.77 -21.77
CA ALA A 27 -0.98 27.07 -21.93
C ALA A 27 -0.78 25.57 -22.18
N LEU A 28 0.16 25.21 -23.06
CA LEU A 28 0.50 23.79 -23.32
C LEU A 28 1.03 23.09 -22.08
N LEU A 29 1.93 23.72 -21.34
CA LEU A 29 2.46 23.18 -20.09
C LEU A 29 1.35 22.98 -19.05
N ALA A 30 0.44 23.95 -18.92
CA ALA A 30 -0.70 23.86 -18.01
C ALA A 30 -1.64 22.71 -18.39
N ILE A 31 -1.94 22.52 -19.69
CA ILE A 31 -2.75 21.40 -20.18
C ILE A 31 -2.09 20.06 -19.85
N VAL A 32 -0.79 19.93 -20.11
CA VAL A 32 -0.04 18.69 -19.81
C VAL A 32 -0.05 18.41 -18.31
N ALA A 33 0.14 19.42 -17.48
CA ALA A 33 0.11 19.27 -16.03
C ALA A 33 -1.27 18.84 -15.52
N VAL A 34 -2.35 19.49 -16.00
CA VAL A 34 -3.74 19.13 -15.65
C VAL A 34 -4.05 17.71 -16.12
N ALA A 35 -3.69 17.34 -17.36
CA ALA A 35 -3.89 16.00 -17.88
C ALA A 35 -3.16 14.94 -17.04
N GLY A 36 -1.94 15.22 -16.60
CA GLY A 36 -1.18 14.36 -15.70
C GLY A 36 -1.87 14.15 -14.35
N LEU A 37 -2.34 15.24 -13.72
CA LEU A 37 -3.06 15.18 -12.45
C LEU A 37 -4.38 14.40 -12.56
N VAL A 38 -5.14 14.63 -13.64
CA VAL A 38 -6.39 13.88 -13.92
C VAL A 38 -6.09 12.40 -14.14
N SER A 39 -5.05 12.07 -14.91
CA SER A 39 -4.65 10.67 -15.15
C SER A 39 -4.28 9.94 -13.84
N LEU A 40 -3.58 10.62 -12.92
CA LEU A 40 -3.29 10.08 -11.59
C LEU A 40 -4.56 9.88 -10.77
N GLY A 41 -5.53 10.79 -10.85
CA GLY A 41 -6.84 10.65 -10.23
C GLY A 41 -7.59 9.42 -10.73
N VAL A 42 -7.68 9.25 -12.05
CA VAL A 42 -8.32 8.09 -12.70
C VAL A 42 -7.63 6.79 -12.30
N TRP A 43 -6.31 6.73 -12.36
CA TRP A 43 -5.54 5.56 -11.91
C TRP A 43 -5.85 5.17 -10.47
N GLN A 44 -6.00 6.14 -9.56
CA GLN A 44 -6.37 5.87 -8.17
C GLN A 44 -7.78 5.26 -8.05
N VAL A 45 -8.73 5.72 -8.86
CA VAL A 45 -10.10 5.15 -8.90
C VAL A 45 -10.07 3.70 -9.37
N GLU A 46 -9.35 3.41 -10.46
CA GLU A 46 -9.19 2.05 -10.99
C GLU A 46 -8.49 1.12 -9.99
N ARG A 47 -7.43 1.62 -9.35
CA ARG A 47 -6.70 0.88 -8.32
C ARG A 47 -7.58 0.56 -7.11
N ARG A 48 -8.45 1.50 -6.72
CA ARG A 48 -9.43 1.28 -5.66
C ARG A 48 -10.42 0.17 -6.03
N ALA A 49 -10.97 0.21 -7.24
CA ALA A 49 -11.92 -0.80 -7.71
C ALA A 49 -11.30 -2.20 -7.71
N TRP A 50 -10.09 -2.36 -8.26
CA TRP A 50 -9.33 -3.60 -8.22
C TRP A 50 -9.10 -4.11 -6.80
N LYS A 51 -8.78 -3.20 -5.86
CA LYS A 51 -8.51 -3.57 -4.46
C LYS A 51 -9.78 -3.99 -3.72
N LEU A 52 -10.92 -3.34 -3.99
CA LEU A 52 -12.21 -3.73 -3.41
C LEU A 52 -12.62 -5.13 -3.85
N ASP A 53 -12.47 -5.44 -5.12
CA ASP A 53 -12.73 -6.77 -5.67
C ASP A 53 -11.81 -7.85 -5.05
N LEU A 54 -10.53 -7.54 -4.81
CA LEU A 54 -9.63 -8.43 -4.07
C LEU A 54 -10.11 -8.65 -2.62
N ILE A 55 -10.51 -7.60 -1.92
CA ILE A 55 -11.03 -7.67 -0.54
C ILE A 55 -12.29 -8.55 -0.50
N GLU A 56 -13.21 -8.36 -1.44
CA GLU A 56 -14.44 -9.14 -1.52
C GLU A 56 -14.14 -10.64 -1.73
N ARG A 57 -13.24 -10.99 -2.64
CA ARG A 57 -12.81 -12.39 -2.85
C ARG A 57 -12.19 -13.00 -1.61
N VAL A 58 -11.31 -12.28 -0.91
CA VAL A 58 -10.71 -12.77 0.34
C VAL A 58 -11.77 -12.94 1.42
N ASN A 59 -12.64 -11.94 1.59
CA ASN A 59 -13.72 -11.99 2.56
C ASN A 59 -14.69 -13.17 2.32
N ALA A 60 -15.05 -13.42 1.07
CA ALA A 60 -15.85 -14.58 0.69
C ALA A 60 -15.18 -15.90 1.07
N ARG A 61 -13.86 -16.04 0.89
CA ARG A 61 -13.10 -17.25 1.28
C ARG A 61 -13.06 -17.47 2.79
N VAL A 62 -12.83 -16.42 3.55
CA VAL A 62 -12.75 -16.45 5.01
C VAL A 62 -14.05 -16.92 5.63
N HIS A 63 -15.19 -16.52 5.06
CA HIS A 63 -16.52 -16.85 5.58
C HIS A 63 -17.15 -18.07 4.89
N ALA A 64 -16.49 -18.66 3.90
CA ALA A 64 -16.97 -19.89 3.27
C ALA A 64 -17.01 -21.05 4.25
N PRO A 65 -17.88 -22.04 4.04
CA PRO A 65 -17.82 -23.30 4.78
C PRO A 65 -16.43 -23.93 4.66
N ALA A 66 -15.93 -24.50 5.77
CA ALA A 66 -14.62 -25.13 5.78
C ALA A 66 -14.60 -26.38 4.88
N THR A 67 -13.65 -26.42 3.95
CA THR A 67 -13.39 -27.59 3.09
C THR A 67 -12.28 -28.46 3.67
N ALA A 68 -12.08 -29.68 3.18
CA ALA A 68 -10.91 -30.46 3.56
C ALA A 68 -9.61 -29.73 3.19
N ALA A 69 -8.60 -29.82 4.05
CA ALA A 69 -7.28 -29.28 3.73
C ALA A 69 -6.69 -29.97 2.49
N PRO A 70 -5.90 -29.26 1.65
CA PRO A 70 -5.31 -29.83 0.45
C PRO A 70 -4.44 -31.06 0.76
N SER A 71 -4.68 -32.14 0.05
CA SER A 71 -3.87 -33.37 0.11
C SER A 71 -2.52 -33.19 -0.62
N ALA A 72 -1.57 -34.09 -0.39
CA ALA A 72 -0.20 -33.97 -0.89
C ALA A 72 -0.13 -33.88 -2.43
N ASP A 73 -1.01 -34.54 -3.14
CA ASP A 73 -1.11 -34.48 -4.63
C ASP A 73 -1.55 -33.10 -5.15
N GLN A 74 -2.22 -32.31 -4.31
CA GLN A 74 -2.65 -30.96 -4.63
C GLN A 74 -1.61 -29.88 -4.33
N TRP A 75 -0.63 -30.15 -3.46
CA TRP A 75 0.36 -29.15 -3.02
C TRP A 75 1.11 -28.44 -4.16
N PRO A 76 1.53 -29.12 -5.25
CA PRO A 76 2.25 -28.44 -6.34
C PRO A 76 1.39 -27.44 -7.12
N ARG A 77 0.06 -27.52 -7.00
CA ARG A 77 -0.90 -26.64 -7.70
C ARG A 77 -1.41 -25.50 -6.86
N LEU A 78 -1.08 -25.46 -5.56
CA LEU A 78 -1.49 -24.40 -4.66
C LEU A 78 -0.83 -23.08 -5.04
N THR A 79 -1.62 -22.02 -5.06
CA THR A 79 -1.13 -20.66 -5.31
C THR A 79 -1.66 -19.70 -4.25
N LYS A 80 -0.83 -18.72 -3.90
CA LYS A 80 -1.22 -17.68 -2.95
C LYS A 80 -2.48 -16.92 -3.42
N ALA A 81 -2.59 -16.64 -4.72
CA ALA A 81 -3.72 -15.93 -5.29
C ALA A 81 -5.04 -16.70 -5.17
N ALA A 82 -5.02 -18.03 -5.35
CA ALA A 82 -6.23 -18.86 -5.32
C ALA A 82 -6.55 -19.39 -3.90
N ASP A 83 -5.53 -19.73 -3.11
CA ASP A 83 -5.71 -20.55 -1.91
C ASP A 83 -5.47 -19.81 -0.59
N GLU A 84 -4.78 -18.65 -0.58
CA GLU A 84 -4.58 -17.86 0.64
C GLU A 84 -5.93 -17.49 1.29
N TYR A 85 -6.01 -17.67 2.61
CA TYR A 85 -7.21 -17.44 3.43
C TYR A 85 -8.40 -18.35 3.12
N ARG A 86 -8.19 -19.46 2.39
CA ARG A 86 -9.24 -20.47 2.23
C ARG A 86 -9.50 -21.14 3.57
N ARG A 87 -10.77 -21.25 3.97
CA ARG A 87 -11.15 -21.90 5.21
C ARG A 87 -11.07 -23.41 5.04
N VAL A 88 -10.24 -24.05 5.85
CA VAL A 88 -9.95 -25.48 5.75
C VAL A 88 -10.16 -26.19 7.08
N ARG A 89 -10.41 -27.50 6.99
CA ARG A 89 -10.50 -28.41 8.13
C ARG A 89 -9.53 -29.56 7.90
N LEU A 90 -8.79 -29.91 8.94
CA LEU A 90 -7.86 -31.03 8.95
C LEU A 90 -7.98 -31.81 10.27
N THR A 91 -7.82 -33.11 10.21
CA THR A 91 -7.87 -34.01 11.38
C THR A 91 -6.55 -34.75 11.52
N GLY A 92 -6.07 -34.87 12.74
CA GLY A 92 -4.80 -35.53 13.01
C GLY A 92 -4.40 -35.40 14.47
N THR A 93 -3.18 -35.78 14.78
CA THR A 93 -2.60 -35.73 16.14
C THR A 93 -1.49 -34.68 16.19
N PHE A 94 -1.53 -33.81 17.17
CA PHE A 94 -0.49 -32.81 17.39
C PHE A 94 0.83 -33.42 17.85
N LEU A 95 1.93 -32.98 17.25
CA LEU A 95 3.29 -33.30 17.67
C LEU A 95 3.76 -32.21 18.66
N ASN A 96 3.20 -32.21 19.85
CA ASN A 96 3.36 -31.14 20.84
C ASN A 96 4.83 -30.87 21.20
N ASP A 97 5.71 -31.86 21.17
CA ASP A 97 7.14 -31.72 21.47
C ASP A 97 7.93 -31.01 20.38
N SER A 98 7.34 -30.90 19.19
CA SER A 98 7.91 -30.16 18.04
C SER A 98 7.35 -28.75 17.89
N GLU A 99 6.72 -28.23 18.93
CA GLU A 99 6.20 -26.85 18.96
C GLU A 99 7.30 -25.82 18.69
N THR A 100 6.97 -24.77 17.98
CA THR A 100 7.87 -23.65 17.70
C THR A 100 7.16 -22.32 18.01
N LEU A 101 7.79 -21.49 18.82
CA LEU A 101 7.30 -20.16 19.16
C LEU A 101 7.87 -19.14 18.20
N VAL A 102 6.99 -18.42 17.50
CA VAL A 102 7.36 -17.36 16.57
C VAL A 102 6.97 -16.02 17.15
N GLN A 103 7.89 -15.06 17.25
CA GLN A 103 7.60 -13.73 17.79
C GLN A 103 6.40 -13.10 17.09
N ALA A 104 5.53 -12.49 17.87
CA ALA A 104 4.29 -11.88 17.41
C ALA A 104 3.99 -10.58 18.15
N VAL A 105 3.32 -9.66 17.45
CA VAL A 105 2.66 -8.49 18.05
C VAL A 105 1.21 -8.53 17.60
N THR A 106 0.28 -8.57 18.54
CA THR A 106 -1.15 -8.65 18.29
C THR A 106 -1.88 -7.55 19.08
N GLU A 107 -3.18 -7.47 18.98
CA GLU A 107 -4.01 -6.62 19.85
C GLU A 107 -3.90 -7.00 21.35
N LEU A 108 -3.43 -8.22 21.66
CA LEU A 108 -3.16 -8.66 23.00
C LEU A 108 -1.73 -8.31 23.50
N GLY A 109 -0.97 -7.55 22.70
CA GLY A 109 0.39 -7.15 23.01
C GLY A 109 1.47 -7.96 22.31
N GLY A 110 2.71 -7.85 22.79
CA GLY A 110 3.85 -8.64 22.32
C GLY A 110 3.87 -10.02 22.94
N GLY A 111 4.28 -11.04 22.16
CA GLY A 111 4.35 -12.42 22.61
C GLY A 111 4.74 -13.36 21.48
N PHE A 112 4.06 -14.51 21.36
CA PHE A 112 4.43 -15.55 20.41
C PHE A 112 3.21 -16.19 19.75
N TRP A 113 3.34 -16.51 18.47
CA TRP A 113 2.50 -17.51 17.81
C TRP A 113 3.00 -18.91 18.17
N VAL A 114 2.07 -19.79 18.45
CA VAL A 114 2.34 -21.19 18.81
C VAL A 114 2.15 -22.06 17.57
N MET A 115 3.26 -22.32 16.86
CA MET A 115 3.28 -23.19 15.68
C MET A 115 3.50 -24.63 16.10
N THR A 116 2.45 -25.47 16.03
CA THR A 116 2.54 -26.89 16.40
C THR A 116 2.27 -27.76 15.17
N PRO A 117 3.16 -28.71 14.84
CA PRO A 117 2.90 -29.65 13.75
C PRO A 117 1.74 -30.57 14.10
N LEU A 118 0.86 -30.81 13.13
CA LEU A 118 -0.21 -31.78 13.21
C LEU A 118 0.03 -32.88 12.18
N ARG A 119 0.15 -34.11 12.62
CA ARG A 119 0.26 -35.29 11.74
C ARG A 119 -1.14 -35.73 11.36
N THR A 120 -1.47 -35.62 10.09
CA THR A 120 -2.76 -36.06 9.55
C THR A 120 -2.87 -37.58 9.51
N VAL A 121 -4.08 -38.09 9.33
CA VAL A 121 -4.36 -39.52 9.17
C VAL A 121 -3.59 -40.15 7.99
N ASP A 122 -3.28 -39.39 6.96
CA ASP A 122 -2.50 -39.81 5.79
C ASP A 122 -0.98 -39.81 6.04
N GLY A 123 -0.54 -39.49 7.26
CA GLY A 123 0.87 -39.43 7.64
C GLY A 123 1.63 -38.16 7.21
N ASN A 124 0.97 -37.22 6.54
CA ASN A 124 1.51 -35.92 6.22
C ASN A 124 1.55 -35.00 7.44
N VAL A 125 2.35 -33.94 7.40
CA VAL A 125 2.44 -32.97 8.48
C VAL A 125 1.98 -31.61 7.98
N VAL A 126 1.09 -30.96 8.72
CA VAL A 126 0.69 -29.58 8.51
C VAL A 126 1.04 -28.77 9.76
N LEU A 127 1.76 -27.65 9.59
CA LEU A 127 1.95 -26.72 10.70
C LEU A 127 0.64 -26.01 11.02
N VAL A 128 0.26 -25.98 12.28
CA VAL A 128 -0.91 -25.28 12.77
C VAL A 128 -0.46 -24.17 13.72
N ASN A 129 -0.81 -22.95 13.40
CA ASN A 129 -0.74 -21.84 14.35
C ASN A 129 -1.95 -21.96 15.28
N ARG A 130 -1.74 -22.49 16.46
CA ARG A 130 -2.78 -22.68 17.48
C ARG A 130 -3.26 -21.36 18.08
N GLY A 131 -2.48 -20.29 17.89
CA GLY A 131 -2.80 -18.96 18.37
C GLY A 131 -1.65 -18.29 19.11
N PHE A 132 -1.99 -17.21 19.79
CA PHE A 132 -1.06 -16.33 20.50
C PHE A 132 -0.94 -16.72 21.98
N VAL A 133 0.28 -16.56 22.50
CA VAL A 133 0.56 -16.59 23.95
C VAL A 133 1.42 -15.38 24.34
N PRO A 134 1.18 -14.75 25.51
CA PRO A 134 2.06 -13.71 26.02
C PRO A 134 3.38 -14.34 26.54
N PRO A 135 4.43 -13.54 26.79
CA PRO A 135 5.75 -14.02 27.19
C PRO A 135 5.74 -14.92 28.43
N GLU A 136 4.86 -14.65 29.38
CA GLU A 136 4.71 -15.38 30.65
C GLU A 136 4.22 -16.81 30.43
N LEU A 137 3.52 -17.06 29.32
CA LEU A 137 2.97 -18.35 28.90
C LEU A 137 3.76 -18.97 27.73
N SER A 138 4.98 -18.50 27.48
CA SER A 138 5.87 -19.11 26.49
C SER A 138 6.18 -20.55 26.82
N GLU A 139 6.37 -20.90 28.11
CA GLU A 139 6.52 -22.27 28.56
C GLU A 139 5.17 -23.01 28.51
N ARG A 140 5.14 -24.12 27.79
CA ARG A 140 3.95 -24.92 27.56
C ARG A 140 3.27 -25.35 28.88
N ALA A 141 4.03 -25.76 29.88
CA ALA A 141 3.53 -26.18 31.18
C ALA A 141 2.77 -25.10 31.97
N ARG A 142 2.98 -23.82 31.62
CA ARG A 142 2.31 -22.69 32.30
C ARG A 142 0.96 -22.32 31.69
N ARG A 143 0.56 -22.91 30.56
CA ARG A 143 -0.67 -22.52 29.81
C ARG A 143 -1.97 -23.01 30.42
N GLY A 144 -1.91 -23.90 31.37
CA GLY A 144 -3.07 -24.28 32.22
C GLY A 144 -4.19 -25.13 31.57
N GLY A 145 -4.21 -25.24 30.24
CA GLY A 145 -5.30 -25.90 29.51
C GLY A 145 -5.01 -27.31 29.01
N GLY A 146 -3.81 -27.84 29.28
CA GLY A 146 -3.33 -29.10 28.70
C GLY A 146 -3.13 -29.01 27.17
N ASP A 147 -2.24 -29.85 26.67
CA ASP A 147 -2.10 -29.97 25.22
C ASP A 147 -3.17 -30.92 24.68
N PRO A 148 -3.70 -30.66 23.48
CA PRO A 148 -4.56 -31.63 22.82
C PRO A 148 -3.84 -32.96 22.68
N THR A 149 -4.45 -34.01 23.24
CA THR A 149 -3.98 -35.40 23.14
C THR A 149 -4.91 -36.19 22.24
N GLY A 150 -4.36 -37.13 21.47
CA GLY A 150 -5.15 -37.91 20.53
C GLY A 150 -5.56 -37.16 19.26
N GLU A 151 -6.50 -37.79 18.55
CA GLU A 151 -7.00 -37.23 17.29
C GLU A 151 -7.83 -35.96 17.52
N THR A 152 -7.49 -34.90 16.83
CA THR A 152 -8.11 -33.60 16.96
C THR A 152 -8.44 -33.02 15.58
N THR A 153 -9.61 -32.42 15.44
CA THR A 153 -10.01 -31.70 14.24
C THR A 153 -9.76 -30.19 14.43
N VAL A 154 -9.00 -29.61 13.54
CA VAL A 154 -8.72 -28.17 13.47
C VAL A 154 -9.43 -27.55 12.29
N THR A 155 -10.13 -26.45 12.53
CA THR A 155 -10.65 -25.56 11.49
C THR A 155 -9.90 -24.23 11.53
N GLY A 156 -9.60 -23.65 10.36
CA GLY A 156 -8.87 -22.41 10.31
C GLY A 156 -8.59 -21.94 8.88
N LEU A 157 -7.76 -20.93 8.76
CA LEU A 157 -7.40 -20.32 7.48
C LEU A 157 -6.07 -20.85 6.96
N LEU A 158 -6.06 -21.32 5.71
CA LEU A 158 -4.83 -21.71 5.01
C LEU A 158 -3.96 -20.47 4.76
N ARG A 159 -2.69 -20.56 5.16
CA ARG A 159 -1.71 -19.51 5.00
C ARG A 159 -0.44 -20.05 4.35
N PHE A 160 0.09 -19.33 3.39
CA PHE A 160 1.38 -19.69 2.80
C PHE A 160 2.54 -19.35 3.73
N SER A 161 3.62 -20.14 3.61
CA SER A 161 4.87 -19.90 4.32
C SER A 161 5.33 -18.45 4.18
N GLU A 162 5.74 -17.85 5.29
CA GLU A 162 6.31 -16.52 5.35
C GLU A 162 7.85 -16.65 5.38
N PRO A 163 8.56 -16.15 4.36
CA PRO A 163 10.02 -16.30 4.32
C PRO A 163 10.68 -15.57 5.50
N GLY A 164 11.63 -16.25 6.15
CA GLY A 164 12.32 -15.78 7.34
C GLY A 164 13.33 -14.64 7.12
N ASN A 165 13.35 -14.04 5.93
CA ASN A 165 14.32 -13.02 5.50
C ASN A 165 13.75 -11.60 5.60
N GLY A 166 13.16 -11.25 6.74
CA GLY A 166 12.68 -9.89 6.99
C GLY A 166 13.81 -8.87 7.00
N PHE A 167 13.56 -7.67 6.53
CA PHE A 167 14.54 -6.56 6.47
C PHE A 167 15.19 -6.24 7.84
N LEU A 168 14.48 -6.51 8.95
CA LEU A 168 14.94 -6.14 10.29
C LEU A 168 15.39 -7.35 11.13
N ARG A 169 14.90 -8.56 10.88
CA ARG A 169 15.19 -9.75 11.69
C ARG A 169 15.10 -11.02 10.85
N THR A 170 16.10 -11.86 10.98
CA THR A 170 16.16 -13.18 10.34
C THR A 170 15.92 -14.27 11.37
N ASN A 171 15.23 -15.35 10.99
CA ASN A 171 15.08 -16.52 11.83
C ASN A 171 16.46 -17.10 12.21
N ASP A 172 16.62 -17.48 13.47
CA ASP A 172 17.81 -18.12 14.01
C ASP A 172 17.42 -19.44 14.66
N PRO A 173 17.30 -20.53 13.88
CA PRO A 173 16.89 -21.84 14.39
C PRO A 173 17.84 -22.41 15.44
N ALA A 174 19.15 -22.12 15.33
CA ALA A 174 20.15 -22.60 16.27
C ALA A 174 19.97 -22.02 17.68
N ALA A 175 19.57 -20.76 17.76
CA ALA A 175 19.23 -20.08 19.02
C ALA A 175 17.75 -20.21 19.41
N GLY A 176 16.93 -20.95 18.65
CA GLY A 176 15.49 -21.09 18.89
C GLY A 176 14.70 -19.78 18.68
N ARG A 177 15.25 -18.80 17.98
CA ARG A 177 14.62 -17.48 17.76
C ARG A 177 13.93 -17.40 16.40
N TRP A 178 12.63 -17.23 16.40
CA TRP A 178 11.79 -17.20 15.21
C TRP A 178 11.05 -15.88 15.12
N TYR A 179 11.11 -15.24 13.94
CA TYR A 179 10.50 -13.94 13.65
C TYR A 179 9.48 -14.02 12.51
N ALA A 180 9.51 -15.12 11.74
CA ALA A 180 8.58 -15.38 10.65
C ALA A 180 8.14 -16.85 10.67
N ARG A 181 6.92 -17.10 10.22
CA ARG A 181 6.31 -18.43 10.15
C ARG A 181 6.77 -19.15 8.87
N ASP A 182 8.06 -19.41 8.81
CA ASP A 182 8.75 -20.06 7.70
C ASP A 182 8.61 -21.58 7.81
N VAL A 183 7.67 -22.14 7.07
CA VAL A 183 7.35 -23.56 7.12
C VAL A 183 8.55 -24.46 6.80
N PRO A 184 9.28 -24.26 5.70
CA PRO A 184 10.49 -25.04 5.39
C PRO A 184 11.56 -24.98 6.49
N ALA A 185 11.82 -23.78 7.01
CA ALA A 185 12.85 -23.61 8.05
C ALA A 185 12.44 -24.28 9.38
N ILE A 186 11.17 -24.14 9.79
CA ILE A 186 10.64 -24.80 10.99
C ILE A 186 10.67 -26.33 10.80
N ALA A 187 10.23 -26.83 9.64
CA ALA A 187 10.25 -28.26 9.34
C ALA A 187 11.67 -28.84 9.42
N ALA A 188 12.65 -28.16 8.83
CA ALA A 188 14.05 -28.59 8.88
C ALA A 188 14.59 -28.59 10.31
N ALA A 189 14.35 -27.52 11.08
CA ALA A 189 14.81 -27.42 12.47
C ALA A 189 14.19 -28.46 13.41
N ARG A 190 12.97 -28.92 13.11
CA ARG A 190 12.25 -29.93 13.89
C ARG A 190 12.38 -31.36 13.33
N GLY A 191 13.16 -31.56 12.26
CA GLY A 191 13.34 -32.87 11.62
C GLY A 191 12.07 -33.47 11.03
N LEU A 192 11.10 -32.62 10.64
CA LEU A 192 9.81 -33.05 10.09
C LEU A 192 9.95 -33.44 8.62
N ARG A 193 9.22 -34.47 8.20
CA ARG A 193 9.14 -34.94 6.82
C ARG A 193 7.71 -34.86 6.30
N ASN A 194 7.55 -34.83 4.98
CA ASN A 194 6.25 -34.76 4.30
C ASN A 194 5.40 -33.58 4.80
N VAL A 195 6.00 -32.41 4.90
CA VAL A 195 5.37 -31.20 5.42
C VAL A 195 4.68 -30.43 4.31
N ALA A 196 3.44 -30.03 4.51
CA ALA A 196 2.69 -29.19 3.58
C ALA A 196 3.39 -27.85 3.36
N PRO A 197 3.36 -27.27 2.14
CA PRO A 197 3.99 -25.97 1.84
C PRO A 197 3.24 -24.76 2.43
N TYR A 198 2.25 -25.01 3.26
CA TYR A 198 1.40 -24.03 3.91
C TYR A 198 1.25 -24.37 5.40
N PHE A 199 0.70 -23.45 6.15
CA PHE A 199 0.25 -23.68 7.53
C PHE A 199 -1.22 -23.27 7.67
N VAL A 200 -1.84 -23.61 8.80
CA VAL A 200 -3.22 -23.24 9.10
C VAL A 200 -3.25 -22.38 10.34
N ASP A 201 -3.80 -21.16 10.23
CA ASP A 201 -4.15 -20.32 11.36
C ASP A 201 -5.47 -20.83 11.95
N ALA A 202 -5.43 -21.43 13.14
CA ALA A 202 -6.61 -22.00 13.78
C ALA A 202 -7.63 -20.92 14.15
N ASP A 203 -8.91 -21.23 13.96
CA ASP A 203 -10.02 -20.40 14.42
C ASP A 203 -9.99 -20.22 15.95
N ALA A 204 -10.62 -19.17 16.45
CA ALA A 204 -10.81 -18.98 17.87
C ALA A 204 -11.70 -20.09 18.47
N ALA A 205 -11.25 -20.73 19.52
CA ALA A 205 -12.06 -21.68 20.27
C ALA A 205 -13.19 -20.97 21.06
N VAL A 206 -12.95 -19.72 21.47
CA VAL A 206 -13.89 -18.87 22.21
C VAL A 206 -13.85 -17.46 21.61
N PRO A 207 -14.98 -16.75 21.51
CA PRO A 207 -15.00 -15.37 21.06
C PRO A 207 -14.02 -14.49 21.84
N LEU A 208 -13.24 -13.66 21.15
CA LEU A 208 -12.18 -12.81 21.73
C LEU A 208 -12.66 -11.84 22.81
N GLY A 209 -13.94 -11.47 22.79
CA GLY A 209 -14.56 -10.53 23.73
C GLY A 209 -14.71 -11.06 25.17
N ASP A 210 -14.64 -12.38 25.38
CA ASP A 210 -14.81 -12.98 26.72
C ASP A 210 -13.45 -13.37 27.32
N ALA A 211 -12.81 -12.40 27.98
CA ALA A 211 -11.51 -12.62 28.63
C ALA A 211 -11.54 -13.67 29.74
N SER A 212 -12.71 -13.88 30.41
CA SER A 212 -12.86 -14.81 31.52
C SER A 212 -12.84 -16.28 31.09
N LYS A 213 -13.20 -16.54 29.82
CA LYS A 213 -13.21 -17.90 29.23
C LYS A 213 -12.01 -18.16 28.31
N ARG A 214 -11.07 -17.23 28.28
CA ARG A 214 -9.90 -17.33 27.38
C ARG A 214 -9.02 -18.51 27.76
N THR A 215 -8.83 -19.40 26.80
CA THR A 215 -7.86 -20.49 26.87
C THR A 215 -6.64 -20.19 26.05
N TRP A 216 -5.47 -20.57 26.49
CA TRP A 216 -4.22 -20.36 25.77
C TRP A 216 -3.76 -21.63 25.05
N PRO A 217 -3.28 -21.51 23.79
CA PRO A 217 -3.12 -20.30 22.96
C PRO A 217 -4.46 -19.74 22.44
N VAL A 218 -4.51 -18.41 22.20
CA VAL A 218 -5.69 -17.74 21.66
C VAL A 218 -5.64 -17.75 20.14
N GLY A 219 -6.49 -18.56 19.51
CA GLY A 219 -6.68 -18.59 18.05
C GLY A 219 -7.53 -17.44 17.51
N GLY A 220 -7.72 -17.40 16.18
CA GLY A 220 -8.59 -16.44 15.51
C GLY A 220 -8.06 -15.02 15.44
N LEU A 221 -6.79 -14.78 15.78
CA LEU A 221 -6.15 -13.45 15.71
C LEU A 221 -5.53 -13.13 14.35
N THR A 222 -5.94 -13.84 13.30
CA THR A 222 -5.49 -13.53 11.94
C THR A 222 -6.10 -12.21 11.49
N VAL A 223 -5.28 -11.16 11.47
CA VAL A 223 -5.70 -9.83 11.02
C VAL A 223 -5.68 -9.79 9.49
N ILE A 224 -6.86 -9.71 8.87
CA ILE A 224 -7.04 -9.56 7.44
C ILE A 224 -7.47 -8.13 7.17
N THR A 225 -6.54 -7.18 7.30
CA THR A 225 -6.81 -5.76 7.03
C THR A 225 -6.17 -5.33 5.71
N PHE A 226 -6.98 -4.75 4.86
CA PHE A 226 -6.52 -4.14 3.61
C PHE A 226 -6.65 -2.62 3.74
N ASN A 227 -5.54 -1.94 3.93
CA ASN A 227 -5.55 -0.48 3.89
C ASN A 227 -5.92 0.00 2.48
N ASN A 228 -7.00 0.78 2.35
CA ASN A 228 -7.52 1.25 1.06
C ASN A 228 -7.75 2.77 1.08
N ASN A 229 -6.66 3.54 0.98
CA ASN A 229 -6.69 5.00 0.99
C ASN A 229 -6.82 5.61 -0.43
N HIS A 230 -7.03 4.79 -1.46
CA HIS A 230 -7.05 5.24 -2.86
C HIS A 230 -8.10 6.31 -3.14
N LEU A 231 -9.26 6.27 -2.45
CA LEU A 231 -10.30 7.30 -2.61
C LEU A 231 -9.82 8.69 -2.18
N VAL A 232 -9.15 8.79 -1.04
CA VAL A 232 -8.62 10.05 -0.53
C VAL A 232 -7.59 10.61 -1.51
N TYR A 233 -6.69 9.77 -2.03
CA TYR A 233 -5.72 10.19 -3.03
C TYR A 233 -6.36 10.60 -4.36
N ALA A 234 -7.40 9.91 -4.82
CA ALA A 234 -8.14 10.29 -6.03
C ALA A 234 -8.75 11.69 -5.88
N ILE A 235 -9.43 11.96 -4.77
CA ILE A 235 -10.01 13.28 -4.46
C ILE A 235 -8.91 14.35 -4.43
N THR A 236 -7.77 14.06 -3.82
CA THR A 236 -6.64 15.00 -3.76
C THR A 236 -6.12 15.34 -5.15
N TRP A 237 -5.94 14.34 -6.03
CA TRP A 237 -5.45 14.57 -7.39
C TRP A 237 -6.43 15.38 -8.23
N PHE A 238 -7.75 15.10 -8.15
CA PHE A 238 -8.76 15.89 -8.87
C PHE A 238 -8.89 17.30 -8.32
N ALA A 239 -8.80 17.50 -6.99
CA ALA A 239 -8.80 18.83 -6.40
C ALA A 239 -7.59 19.66 -6.84
N LEU A 240 -6.40 19.05 -6.87
CA LEU A 240 -5.18 19.68 -7.39
C LEU A 240 -5.32 20.03 -8.89
N ALA A 241 -5.88 19.13 -9.70
CA ALA A 241 -6.12 19.38 -11.12
C ALA A 241 -7.04 20.60 -11.33
N LEU A 242 -8.14 20.67 -10.56
CA LEU A 242 -9.09 21.78 -10.61
C LEU A 242 -8.44 23.10 -10.18
N MET A 243 -7.71 23.09 -9.07
CA MET A 243 -7.02 24.27 -8.56
C MET A 243 -5.96 24.77 -9.55
N PHE A 244 -5.19 23.86 -10.13
CA PHE A 244 -4.17 24.18 -11.13
C PHE A 244 -4.80 24.73 -12.42
N ALA A 245 -5.89 24.13 -12.91
CA ALA A 245 -6.64 24.62 -14.05
C ALA A 245 -7.21 26.04 -13.82
N ALA A 246 -7.82 26.26 -12.66
CA ALA A 246 -8.35 27.58 -12.29
C ALA A 246 -7.23 28.64 -12.22
N GLY A 247 -6.09 28.31 -11.60
CA GLY A 247 -4.91 29.18 -11.55
C GLY A 247 -4.35 29.49 -12.93
N ALA A 248 -4.26 28.51 -13.81
CA ALA A 248 -3.77 28.69 -15.19
C ALA A 248 -4.72 29.58 -16.01
N VAL A 249 -6.03 29.39 -15.87
CA VAL A 249 -7.04 30.25 -16.53
C VAL A 249 -6.95 31.67 -15.99
N TYR A 250 -6.81 31.87 -14.68
CA TYR A 250 -6.66 33.18 -14.08
C TYR A 250 -5.41 33.90 -14.60
N ALA A 251 -4.26 33.22 -14.54
CA ALA A 251 -2.98 33.76 -15.02
C ALA A 251 -3.03 34.10 -16.52
N GLY A 252 -3.61 33.22 -17.34
CA GLY A 252 -3.79 33.44 -18.77
C GLY A 252 -4.68 34.64 -19.08
N ARG A 253 -5.79 34.81 -18.37
CA ARG A 253 -6.68 35.98 -18.53
C ARG A 253 -5.99 37.27 -18.12
N GLU A 254 -5.23 37.26 -17.05
CA GLU A 254 -4.49 38.45 -16.60
C GLU A 254 -3.39 38.82 -17.57
N ALA A 255 -2.62 37.87 -18.07
CA ALA A 255 -1.60 38.11 -19.09
C ALA A 255 -2.20 38.64 -20.40
N TYR A 256 -3.34 38.13 -20.84
CA TYR A 256 -4.06 38.63 -22.02
C TYR A 256 -4.58 40.07 -21.83
N ARG A 257 -5.11 40.41 -20.63
CA ARG A 257 -5.57 41.78 -20.31
C ARG A 257 -4.41 42.78 -20.36
N ARG A 258 -3.25 42.44 -19.80
CA ARG A 258 -2.05 43.29 -19.81
C ARG A 258 -1.56 43.52 -21.23
N SER A 259 -1.45 42.48 -22.05
CA SER A 259 -1.06 42.58 -23.44
C SER A 259 -1.97 43.52 -24.27
N ARG A 260 -3.28 43.52 -23.97
CA ARG A 260 -4.25 44.39 -24.65
C ARG A 260 -4.17 45.85 -24.18
N ALA A 261 -3.85 46.08 -22.91
CA ALA A 261 -3.68 47.45 -22.36
C ALA A 261 -2.43 48.12 -22.92
N ASP A 262 -1.35 47.36 -23.12
CA ASP A 262 -0.11 47.87 -23.73
C ASP A 262 -0.31 48.23 -25.23
N ASP A 263 -1.07 47.41 -25.97
CA ASP A 263 -1.43 47.67 -27.40
C ASP A 263 -2.23 48.97 -27.57
N THR A 264 -3.07 49.31 -26.58
CA THR A 264 -3.91 50.52 -26.60
C THR A 264 -3.10 51.78 -26.26
N ARG A 265 -2.02 51.66 -25.48
CA ARG A 265 -1.11 52.77 -25.16
C ARG A 265 -0.20 53.10 -26.35
N ASP A 266 0.37 52.07 -26.98
CA ASP A 266 1.29 52.23 -28.12
C ASP A 266 0.59 52.90 -29.34
N THR A 267 -0.70 52.61 -29.57
CA THR A 267 -1.52 53.24 -30.62
C THR A 267 -1.88 54.70 -30.29
N ARG A 268 -1.97 55.10 -29.03
CA ARG A 268 -2.19 56.52 -28.65
C ARG A 268 -0.93 57.37 -28.80
N ASP A 269 0.21 56.87 -28.38
CA ASP A 269 1.50 57.56 -28.45
C ASP A 269 1.94 57.80 -29.92
N THR A 270 1.55 56.89 -30.82
CA THR A 270 1.80 57.08 -32.29
C THR A 270 0.85 58.09 -32.96
N GLN A 271 -0.32 58.38 -32.41
CA GLN A 271 -1.26 59.38 -32.89
C GLN A 271 -0.95 60.78 -32.35
N ASP A 272 -0.33 60.95 -31.22
CA ASP A 272 -0.03 62.19 -30.56
C ASP A 272 1.39 62.77 -30.95
N THR A 273 2.13 62.16 -31.85
CA THR A 273 3.39 62.69 -32.33
C THR A 273 3.08 63.77 -33.45
N PRO A 274 3.20 65.06 -33.15
CA PRO A 274 2.96 66.12 -34.19
C PRO A 274 3.95 65.99 -35.34
N GLY A 275 3.43 65.84 -36.54
CA GLY A 275 4.26 65.79 -37.72
C GLY A 275 5.18 67.01 -37.80
N GLU A 276 6.50 66.81 -37.75
CA GLU A 276 7.49 67.86 -38.03
C GLU A 276 7.23 68.49 -39.43
N GLY A 277 6.70 69.67 -39.36
CA GLY A 277 6.41 70.51 -40.56
C GLY A 277 7.66 70.70 -41.41
N LYS A 278 7.58 70.31 -42.67
CA LYS A 278 8.52 70.71 -43.74
C LYS A 278 8.61 72.18 -43.79
N ALA A 279 9.62 72.80 -43.13
CA ALA A 279 10.01 74.20 -43.40
C ALA A 279 10.57 74.28 -44.77
N GLY A 280 9.83 74.96 -45.66
CA GLY A 280 10.24 75.27 -47.02
C GLY A 280 11.45 76.20 -47.07
N ARG A 281 12.51 75.78 -47.70
CA ARG A 281 13.57 76.61 -48.17
C ARG A 281 13.06 77.39 -49.39
N ARG A 282 12.90 78.72 -49.27
CA ARG A 282 12.96 79.66 -50.37
C ARG A 282 14.38 80.25 -50.39
N ALA A 283 15.04 80.20 -51.53
CA ALA A 283 16.21 80.98 -51.86
C ALA A 283 15.79 82.13 -52.82
N PRO A 284 16.48 83.24 -52.79
CA PRO A 284 16.53 84.14 -53.93
C PRO A 284 17.61 83.74 -54.90
#